data_f99b703965b345518f9554d3c58ca5d7
#
_entry.id   f99b703965b345518f9554d3c58ca5d7
#
_cell.length_a   1.000
_cell.length_b   1.000
_cell.length_c   1.000
_cell.angle_alpha   90.00
_cell.angle_beta   90.00
_cell.angle_gamma   90.00
#
_symmetry.space_group_name_H-M   'P 1'
#
loop_
_entity.id
_entity.type
_entity.pdbx_description
1 polymer ?
#
loop_
_entity_poly.entity_id
_entity_poly.type
_entity_poly.pdbx_seq_one_letter_code
_entity_poly.pdbx_strand_id
1 'polypeptide(L)'
;MNSTLDFKPQLFSTLKNYNRKNFMSDLMAGIIVGIVALPLAIAFGIASGVTPEKGIITAIVAGFIISLLGGSKVQIGGPTGAFIIIIYGIIQQYGFEGLTIATLMAGAFLILFGILHLGTIIKFIPYPIVVGFTSGIAVTIFTTQIKDLFGLSIDKVPSDFLEKWWCYLCNFNTIDWWCAAVGILSVVIIAITPKFSKKIPGSLVAIIVMTVAALLLKQFAGVTTIETIGDRFSVSNAIPEAHMPEITWETIKSLVAPALTIAVLGAIESLLSATVADGVIGDHHNSNTELIAQGVANLASPIFGGIPATGAIARTMTNINNGGKTPVAGIIHAVVLLLIFLFFMPLAKYIPMACLAGVLVIVSYGMCGWRSFLTLMKNPKSDVTVLLITFFLTIIFDLTVAIEVGLIIACLLFMKRMSETTDVKVIMDEINEESDMIKGNLEHLTIPKGVEVYEINGPYFFGAGNRFEEIMAAFGDRPKVRIIRMRKVPFVDSTGIHNLTNLCEMSKKEGIQIVLSGVNPSVHTALEKAGFYDSVGKENICSHINIALERAKKIVEE
;
A
#
# COMPACT_ATOMS: atom_id res chain seq x y z
N MET A 1 0.13 21.65 -18.91
CA MET A 1 0.38 20.22 -18.57
C MET A 1 0.85 19.53 -19.85
N ASN A 2 2.16 19.41 -20.05
CA ASN A 2 2.69 18.62 -21.16
C ASN A 2 2.63 17.15 -20.76
N SER A 3 1.62 16.44 -21.25
CA SER A 3 1.43 14.99 -21.09
C SER A 3 2.33 14.22 -22.06
N THR A 4 3.63 14.32 -21.91
CA THR A 4 4.50 13.30 -22.48
C THR A 4 4.50 12.13 -21.52
N LEU A 5 4.04 10.96 -21.97
CA LEU A 5 4.17 9.69 -21.25
C LEU A 5 5.64 9.56 -20.80
N ASP A 6 5.92 9.81 -19.53
CA ASP A 6 7.28 9.72 -18.98
C ASP A 6 7.60 8.26 -18.62
N PHE A 7 7.39 7.36 -19.61
CA PHE A 7 7.71 5.94 -19.50
C PHE A 7 9.19 5.74 -19.70
N LYS A 8 9.92 5.56 -18.60
CA LYS A 8 11.39 5.41 -18.57
C LYS A 8 11.78 4.16 -17.80
N PRO A 9 11.80 2.98 -18.42
CA PRO A 9 12.29 1.77 -17.76
C PRO A 9 13.74 1.93 -17.29
N GLN A 10 13.99 1.53 -16.05
CA GLN A 10 15.31 1.69 -15.43
C GLN A 10 16.39 0.81 -16.06
N LEU A 11 16.04 -0.26 -16.73
CA LEU A 11 16.99 -1.10 -17.46
C LEU A 11 17.79 -0.29 -18.47
N PHE A 12 17.11 0.51 -19.32
CA PHE A 12 17.78 1.28 -20.37
C PHE A 12 18.70 2.40 -19.81
N SER A 13 18.34 2.97 -18.67
CA SER A 13 19.17 3.96 -18.01
C SER A 13 20.42 3.34 -17.36
N THR A 14 20.28 2.16 -16.76
CA THR A 14 21.38 1.48 -16.06
C THR A 14 22.35 0.81 -17.02
N LEU A 15 21.91 0.35 -18.19
CA LEU A 15 22.78 -0.27 -19.20
C LEU A 15 23.81 0.70 -19.79
N LYS A 16 23.55 2.03 -19.77
CA LYS A 16 24.51 3.03 -20.31
C LYS A 16 25.87 3.01 -19.60
N ASN A 17 25.89 2.71 -18.29
CA ASN A 17 27.09 2.67 -17.47
C ASN A 17 27.37 1.27 -16.91
N TYR A 18 26.87 0.23 -17.60
CA TYR A 18 26.99 -1.13 -17.13
C TYR A 18 28.38 -1.71 -17.35
N ASN A 19 28.96 -2.32 -16.31
CA ASN A 19 30.29 -2.88 -16.34
C ASN A 19 30.35 -4.34 -15.87
N ARG A 20 31.48 -5.01 -16.11
CA ARG A 20 31.67 -6.43 -15.75
C ARG A 20 31.49 -6.70 -14.24
N LYS A 21 31.84 -5.74 -13.39
CA LYS A 21 31.69 -5.87 -11.93
C LYS A 21 30.22 -5.87 -11.52
N ASN A 22 29.41 -4.98 -12.12
CA ASN A 22 27.96 -4.96 -11.89
C ASN A 22 27.30 -6.21 -12.44
N PHE A 23 27.71 -6.69 -13.64
CA PHE A 23 27.18 -7.94 -14.18
C PHE A 23 27.44 -9.12 -13.26
N MET A 24 28.64 -9.28 -12.71
CA MET A 24 28.94 -10.41 -11.81
C MET A 24 28.14 -10.30 -10.50
N SER A 25 27.92 -9.09 -9.99
CA SER A 25 27.10 -8.84 -8.81
C SER A 25 25.62 -9.20 -9.08
N ASP A 26 25.06 -8.72 -10.19
CA ASP A 26 23.69 -9.00 -10.59
C ASP A 26 23.48 -10.48 -10.92
N LEU A 27 24.48 -11.15 -11.52
CA LEU A 27 24.44 -12.57 -11.81
C LEU A 27 24.32 -13.40 -10.53
N MET A 28 25.18 -13.11 -9.55
CA MET A 28 25.15 -13.82 -8.27
C MET A 28 23.84 -13.57 -7.52
N ALA A 29 23.39 -12.32 -7.47
CA ALA A 29 22.13 -11.94 -6.84
C ALA A 29 20.93 -12.61 -7.54
N GLY A 30 20.87 -12.57 -8.87
CA GLY A 30 19.79 -13.16 -9.65
C GLY A 30 19.69 -14.68 -9.46
N ILE A 31 20.83 -15.40 -9.43
CA ILE A 31 20.86 -16.84 -9.15
C ILE A 31 20.31 -17.12 -7.74
N ILE A 32 20.79 -16.41 -6.73
CA ILE A 32 20.36 -16.64 -5.34
C ILE A 32 18.86 -16.34 -5.21
N VAL A 33 18.39 -15.24 -5.77
CA VAL A 33 16.97 -14.87 -5.73
C VAL A 33 16.11 -15.88 -6.48
N GLY A 34 16.56 -16.41 -7.63
CA GLY A 34 15.86 -17.46 -8.36
C GLY A 34 15.67 -18.73 -7.53
N ILE A 35 16.72 -19.15 -6.84
CA ILE A 35 16.68 -20.33 -5.95
C ILE A 35 15.73 -20.08 -4.76
N VAL A 36 15.79 -18.90 -4.14
CA VAL A 36 14.92 -18.51 -3.01
C VAL A 36 13.45 -18.40 -3.43
N ALA A 37 13.20 -17.91 -4.64
CA ALA A 37 11.86 -17.66 -5.13
C ALA A 37 11.09 -18.93 -5.47
N LEU A 38 11.77 -20.02 -5.79
CA LEU A 38 11.14 -21.28 -6.21
C LEU A 38 10.19 -21.86 -5.15
N PRO A 39 10.60 -22.10 -3.89
CA PRO A 39 9.72 -22.61 -2.86
C PRO A 39 8.50 -21.70 -2.63
N LEU A 40 8.72 -20.39 -2.65
CA LEU A 40 7.67 -19.40 -2.42
C LEU A 40 6.67 -19.38 -3.57
N ALA A 41 7.12 -19.47 -4.82
CA ALA A 41 6.26 -19.49 -5.99
C ALA A 41 5.34 -20.72 -5.99
N ILE A 42 5.90 -21.91 -5.68
CA ILE A 42 5.16 -23.16 -5.50
C ILE A 42 4.10 -23.00 -4.40
N ALA A 43 4.53 -22.57 -3.22
CA ALA A 43 3.69 -22.47 -2.04
C ALA A 43 2.55 -21.44 -2.24
N PHE A 44 2.83 -20.29 -2.85
CA PHE A 44 1.80 -19.29 -3.16
C PHE A 44 0.81 -19.78 -4.21
N GLY A 45 1.26 -20.50 -5.24
CA GLY A 45 0.37 -21.14 -6.22
C GLY A 45 -0.61 -22.10 -5.54
N ILE A 46 -0.10 -23.05 -4.77
CA ILE A 46 -0.90 -24.05 -4.08
C ILE A 46 -1.86 -23.40 -3.08
N ALA A 47 -1.39 -22.48 -2.26
CA ALA A 47 -2.22 -21.77 -1.28
C ALA A 47 -3.31 -20.91 -1.93
N SER A 48 -3.08 -20.44 -3.16
CA SER A 48 -4.08 -19.72 -3.97
C SER A 48 -5.10 -20.65 -4.64
N GLY A 49 -4.99 -21.97 -4.48
CA GLY A 49 -5.90 -22.95 -5.08
C GLY A 49 -5.58 -23.31 -6.54
N VAL A 50 -4.36 -23.02 -7.00
CA VAL A 50 -3.89 -23.39 -8.35
C VAL A 50 -2.75 -24.41 -8.28
N THR A 51 -2.36 -24.95 -9.44
CA THR A 51 -1.25 -25.89 -9.50
C THR A 51 0.10 -25.21 -9.23
N PRO A 52 1.10 -25.93 -8.72
CA PRO A 52 2.42 -25.36 -8.41
C PRO A 52 3.10 -24.70 -9.60
N GLU A 53 2.90 -25.24 -10.81
CA GLU A 53 3.48 -24.71 -12.05
C GLU A 53 3.03 -23.27 -12.31
N LYS A 54 1.74 -22.95 -12.06
CA LYS A 54 1.17 -21.62 -12.31
C LYS A 54 1.85 -20.54 -11.46
N GLY A 55 2.23 -20.87 -10.23
CA GLY A 55 3.00 -19.97 -9.37
C GLY A 55 4.42 -19.71 -9.93
N ILE A 56 5.10 -20.75 -10.43
CA ILE A 56 6.44 -20.61 -11.01
C ILE A 56 6.38 -19.83 -12.32
N ILE A 57 5.43 -20.14 -13.21
CA ILE A 57 5.23 -19.44 -14.47
C ILE A 57 4.99 -17.95 -14.24
N THR A 58 4.19 -17.63 -13.23
CA THR A 58 3.99 -16.24 -12.82
C THR A 58 5.30 -15.56 -12.43
N ALA A 59 6.13 -16.23 -11.64
CA ALA A 59 7.42 -15.68 -11.22
C ALA A 59 8.38 -15.50 -12.41
N ILE A 60 8.34 -16.40 -13.41
CA ILE A 60 9.14 -16.31 -14.63
C ILE A 60 8.65 -15.14 -15.50
N VAL A 61 7.38 -15.18 -15.92
CA VAL A 61 6.84 -14.24 -16.92
C VAL A 61 6.75 -12.84 -16.32
N ALA A 62 6.09 -12.69 -15.17
CA ALA A 62 5.92 -11.39 -14.55
C ALA A 62 7.24 -10.85 -13.99
N GLY A 63 8.08 -11.69 -13.37
CA GLY A 63 9.39 -11.29 -12.89
C GLY A 63 10.30 -10.77 -14.00
N PHE A 64 10.27 -11.41 -15.18
CA PHE A 64 10.99 -10.92 -16.36
C PHE A 64 10.49 -9.57 -16.85
N ILE A 65 9.17 -9.43 -17.04
CA ILE A 65 8.57 -8.19 -17.57
C ILE A 65 8.74 -7.02 -16.61
N ILE A 66 8.52 -7.22 -15.31
CA ILE A 66 8.70 -6.19 -14.29
C ILE A 66 10.15 -5.71 -14.27
N SER A 67 11.12 -6.64 -14.37
CA SER A 67 12.54 -6.27 -14.42
C SER A 67 12.92 -5.58 -15.75
N LEU A 68 12.28 -5.95 -16.86
CA LEU A 68 12.56 -5.35 -18.17
C LEU A 68 12.01 -3.93 -18.29
N LEU A 69 10.78 -3.69 -17.82
CA LEU A 69 10.01 -2.46 -18.05
C LEU A 69 9.86 -1.60 -16.77
N GLY A 70 10.29 -2.10 -15.62
CA GLY A 70 10.06 -1.47 -14.31
C GLY A 70 10.72 -0.13 -14.11
N GLY A 71 10.14 0.65 -13.20
CA GLY A 71 10.62 1.94 -12.77
C GLY A 71 11.62 1.86 -11.60
N SER A 72 11.87 0.69 -11.03
CA SER A 72 12.85 0.43 -9.98
C SER A 72 14.08 -0.30 -10.52
N LYS A 73 15.26 0.00 -9.97
CA LYS A 73 16.51 -0.65 -10.38
C LYS A 73 16.67 -2.07 -9.85
N VAL A 74 16.02 -2.40 -8.74
CA VAL A 74 16.32 -3.64 -7.99
C VAL A 74 15.08 -4.47 -7.67
N GLN A 75 13.90 -4.03 -8.07
CA GLN A 75 12.65 -4.72 -7.77
C GLN A 75 12.57 -6.08 -8.45
N ILE A 76 12.12 -7.07 -7.69
CA ILE A 76 11.83 -8.42 -8.17
C ILE A 76 10.32 -8.65 -8.07
N GLY A 77 9.70 -8.96 -9.21
CA GLY A 77 8.26 -9.24 -9.28
C GLY A 77 7.95 -10.74 -9.25
N GLY A 78 6.68 -11.05 -9.07
CA GLY A 78 6.13 -12.41 -9.12
C GLY A 78 4.92 -12.60 -8.22
N PRO A 79 4.45 -13.84 -7.98
CA PRO A 79 3.33 -14.08 -7.08
C PRO A 79 3.69 -13.72 -5.64
N THR A 80 2.74 -13.15 -4.89
CA THR A 80 2.93 -12.74 -3.50
C THR A 80 1.87 -13.35 -2.59
N GLY A 81 2.19 -13.42 -1.29
CA GLY A 81 1.26 -13.90 -0.27
C GLY A 81 -0.03 -13.07 -0.18
N ALA A 82 0.03 -11.78 -0.46
CA ALA A 82 -1.12 -10.89 -0.38
C ALA A 82 -2.24 -11.25 -1.36
N PHE A 83 -1.89 -11.82 -2.50
CA PHE A 83 -2.89 -12.24 -3.49
C PHE A 83 -3.57 -13.58 -3.17
N ILE A 84 -3.03 -14.40 -2.25
CA ILE A 84 -3.54 -15.75 -1.98
C ILE A 84 -5.05 -15.75 -1.74
N ILE A 85 -5.52 -14.87 -0.85
CA ILE A 85 -6.93 -14.83 -0.44
C ILE A 85 -7.83 -14.40 -1.58
N ILE A 86 -7.43 -13.35 -2.31
CA ILE A 86 -8.18 -12.79 -3.44
C ILE A 86 -8.27 -13.82 -4.56
N ILE A 87 -7.14 -14.43 -4.92
CA ILE A 87 -7.07 -15.44 -5.98
C ILE A 87 -7.95 -16.63 -5.61
N TYR A 88 -7.83 -17.14 -4.37
CA TYR A 88 -8.65 -18.26 -3.89
C TYR A 88 -10.15 -17.92 -3.95
N GLY A 89 -10.55 -16.73 -3.50
CA GLY A 89 -11.94 -16.26 -3.55
C GLY A 89 -12.49 -16.18 -4.98
N ILE A 90 -11.70 -15.60 -5.90
CA ILE A 90 -12.11 -15.50 -7.31
C ILE A 90 -12.23 -16.90 -7.95
N ILE A 91 -11.31 -17.82 -7.67
CA ILE A 91 -11.36 -19.19 -8.19
C ILE A 91 -12.60 -19.93 -7.68
N GLN A 92 -12.94 -19.79 -6.39
CA GLN A 92 -14.11 -20.45 -5.81
C GLN A 92 -15.41 -19.93 -6.43
N GLN A 93 -15.48 -18.67 -6.81
CA GLN A 93 -16.70 -18.03 -7.31
C GLN A 93 -16.80 -18.05 -8.84
N TYR A 94 -15.69 -17.85 -9.57
CA TYR A 94 -15.66 -17.65 -11.02
C TYR A 94 -14.77 -18.64 -11.77
N GLY A 95 -14.13 -19.58 -11.06
CA GLY A 95 -13.19 -20.53 -11.66
C GLY A 95 -11.88 -19.89 -12.09
N PHE A 96 -11.02 -20.71 -12.72
CA PHE A 96 -9.70 -20.24 -13.20
C PHE A 96 -9.80 -19.28 -14.40
N GLU A 97 -10.77 -19.48 -15.28
CA GLU A 97 -11.02 -18.56 -16.42
C GLU A 97 -11.43 -17.17 -15.93
N GLY A 98 -12.28 -17.10 -14.89
CA GLY A 98 -12.63 -15.83 -14.26
C GLY A 98 -11.42 -15.14 -13.64
N LEU A 99 -10.51 -15.88 -13.01
CA LEU A 99 -9.25 -15.33 -12.51
C LEU A 99 -8.38 -14.77 -13.65
N THR A 100 -8.28 -15.51 -14.76
CA THR A 100 -7.53 -15.07 -15.94
C THR A 100 -8.05 -13.73 -16.46
N ILE A 101 -9.36 -13.62 -16.64
CA ILE A 101 -10.01 -12.37 -17.11
C ILE A 101 -9.83 -11.25 -16.11
N ALA A 102 -10.05 -11.51 -14.80
CA ALA A 102 -9.84 -10.52 -13.75
C ALA A 102 -8.40 -9.99 -13.72
N THR A 103 -7.41 -10.88 -13.93
CA THR A 103 -5.98 -10.50 -13.98
C THR A 103 -5.66 -9.66 -15.21
N LEU A 104 -6.21 -9.99 -16.38
CA LEU A 104 -6.08 -9.19 -17.59
C LEU A 104 -6.68 -7.79 -17.40
N MET A 105 -7.88 -7.70 -16.83
CA MET A 105 -8.51 -6.42 -16.51
C MET A 105 -7.70 -5.62 -15.49
N ALA A 106 -7.16 -6.27 -14.46
CA ALA A 106 -6.29 -5.64 -13.48
C ALA A 106 -5.01 -5.10 -14.12
N GLY A 107 -4.42 -5.84 -15.07
CA GLY A 107 -3.30 -5.36 -15.87
C GLY A 107 -3.63 -4.08 -16.64
N ALA A 108 -4.80 -4.03 -17.28
CA ALA A 108 -5.27 -2.82 -17.99
C ALA A 108 -5.49 -1.64 -17.01
N PHE A 109 -6.05 -1.88 -15.81
CA PHE A 109 -6.21 -0.84 -14.79
C PHE A 109 -4.87 -0.32 -14.30
N LEU A 110 -3.88 -1.19 -14.05
CA LEU A 110 -2.54 -0.77 -13.63
C LEU A 110 -1.84 0.10 -14.68
N ILE A 111 -1.96 -0.24 -15.97
CA ILE A 111 -1.46 0.60 -17.06
C ILE A 111 -2.16 1.96 -17.04
N LEU A 112 -3.48 1.96 -16.91
CA LEU A 112 -4.27 3.20 -16.82
C LEU A 112 -3.83 4.05 -15.61
N PHE A 113 -3.62 3.45 -14.43
CA PHE A 113 -3.12 4.14 -13.25
C PHE A 113 -1.74 4.78 -13.51
N GLY A 114 -0.85 4.08 -14.19
CA GLY A 114 0.45 4.62 -14.57
C GLY A 114 0.36 5.80 -15.54
N ILE A 115 -0.48 5.69 -16.59
CA ILE A 115 -0.72 6.74 -17.59
C ILE A 115 -1.37 7.98 -16.94
N LEU A 116 -2.33 7.79 -16.05
CA LEU A 116 -3.00 8.86 -15.31
C LEU A 116 -2.16 9.44 -14.18
N HIS A 117 -0.90 9.01 -14.01
CA HIS A 117 0.03 9.45 -12.96
C HIS A 117 -0.49 9.20 -11.53
N LEU A 118 -1.33 8.18 -11.34
CA LEU A 118 -1.89 7.80 -10.04
C LEU A 118 -0.85 7.15 -9.12
N GLY A 119 0.33 6.78 -9.61
CA GLY A 119 1.43 6.29 -8.77
C GLY A 119 1.85 7.28 -7.67
N THR A 120 1.62 8.56 -7.86
CA THR A 120 1.84 9.58 -6.84
C THR A 120 0.74 9.62 -5.78
N ILE A 121 -0.50 9.24 -6.14
CA ILE A 121 -1.67 9.24 -5.24
C ILE A 121 -1.58 8.08 -4.25
N ILE A 122 -1.08 6.92 -4.67
CA ILE A 122 -0.91 5.75 -3.80
C ILE A 122 0.00 6.04 -2.61
N LYS A 123 0.92 7.02 -2.73
CA LYS A 123 1.74 7.50 -1.61
C LYS A 123 0.92 8.14 -0.48
N PHE A 124 -0.32 8.54 -0.74
CA PHE A 124 -1.22 9.11 0.28
C PHE A 124 -2.00 8.05 1.06
N ILE A 125 -1.83 6.75 0.77
CA ILE A 125 -2.44 5.70 1.60
C ILE A 125 -1.77 5.71 2.97
N PRO A 126 -2.53 5.93 4.05
CA PRO A 126 -1.96 6.02 5.39
C PRO A 126 -1.29 4.72 5.83
N TYR A 127 -0.12 4.83 6.44
CA TYR A 127 0.68 3.69 6.92
C TYR A 127 -0.10 2.72 7.84
N PRO A 128 -1.01 3.17 8.74
CA PRO A 128 -1.84 2.27 9.53
C PRO A 128 -2.72 1.32 8.71
N ILE A 129 -3.22 1.76 7.55
CA ILE A 129 -4.00 0.90 6.64
C ILE A 129 -3.10 -0.22 6.12
N VAL A 130 -1.91 0.14 5.63
CA VAL A 130 -0.96 -0.82 5.05
C VAL A 130 -0.58 -1.88 6.09
N VAL A 131 -0.23 -1.47 7.31
CA VAL A 131 0.12 -2.42 8.39
C VAL A 131 -1.10 -3.24 8.83
N GLY A 132 -2.28 -2.63 8.91
CA GLY A 132 -3.52 -3.31 9.28
C GLY A 132 -3.86 -4.45 8.32
N PHE A 133 -3.91 -4.15 7.02
CA PHE A 133 -4.25 -5.18 6.03
C PHE A 133 -3.15 -6.24 5.86
N THR A 134 -1.85 -5.87 5.86
CA THR A 134 -0.78 -6.86 5.73
C THR A 134 -0.73 -7.82 6.92
N SER A 135 -0.99 -7.31 8.13
CA SER A 135 -1.11 -8.15 9.32
C SER A 135 -2.36 -9.05 9.27
N GLY A 136 -3.48 -8.52 8.78
CA GLY A 136 -4.72 -9.30 8.58
C GLY A 136 -4.53 -10.42 7.57
N ILE A 137 -3.93 -10.13 6.42
CA ILE A 137 -3.55 -11.13 5.41
C ILE A 137 -2.65 -12.20 6.02
N ALA A 138 -1.65 -11.80 6.80
CA ALA A 138 -0.73 -12.74 7.44
C ALA A 138 -1.47 -13.74 8.35
N VAL A 139 -2.41 -13.27 9.16
CA VAL A 139 -3.26 -14.13 10.01
C VAL A 139 -4.12 -15.06 9.17
N THR A 140 -4.68 -14.59 8.08
CA THR A 140 -5.51 -15.42 7.20
C THR A 140 -4.68 -16.48 6.46
N ILE A 141 -3.47 -16.13 5.96
CA ILE A 141 -2.53 -17.10 5.35
C ILE A 141 -2.17 -18.18 6.37
N PHE A 142 -1.78 -17.78 7.59
CA PHE A 142 -1.49 -18.72 8.67
C PHE A 142 -2.64 -19.68 8.90
N THR A 143 -3.87 -19.17 8.97
CA THR A 143 -5.08 -19.96 9.16
C THR A 143 -5.27 -21.00 8.05
N THR A 144 -4.98 -20.64 6.79
CA THR A 144 -5.13 -21.58 5.67
C THR A 144 -4.14 -22.75 5.72
N GLN A 145 -3.02 -22.61 6.44
CA GLN A 145 -1.98 -23.64 6.51
C GLN A 145 -2.24 -24.71 7.57
N ILE A 146 -3.18 -24.50 8.48
CA ILE A 146 -3.43 -25.41 9.62
C ILE A 146 -3.77 -26.83 9.15
N LYS A 147 -4.59 -26.97 8.10
CA LYS A 147 -4.97 -28.28 7.54
C LYS A 147 -3.73 -29.07 7.11
N ASP A 148 -2.90 -28.49 6.27
CA ASP A 148 -1.74 -29.17 5.67
C ASP A 148 -0.58 -29.31 6.67
N LEU A 149 -0.44 -28.35 7.61
CA LEU A 149 0.59 -28.39 8.65
C LEU A 149 0.39 -29.57 9.60
N PHE A 150 -0.86 -29.85 9.98
CA PHE A 150 -1.24 -30.91 10.92
C PHE A 150 -1.81 -32.16 10.23
N GLY A 151 -1.91 -32.17 8.91
CA GLY A 151 -2.45 -33.30 8.16
C GLY A 151 -3.90 -33.63 8.51
N LEU A 152 -4.76 -32.60 8.72
CA LEU A 152 -6.16 -32.81 9.11
C LEU A 152 -6.96 -33.41 7.96
N SER A 153 -7.73 -34.46 8.26
CA SER A 153 -8.61 -35.15 7.32
C SER A 153 -9.91 -34.33 7.11
N ILE A 154 -9.83 -33.32 6.23
CA ILE A 154 -10.95 -32.43 5.89
C ILE A 154 -11.07 -32.40 4.37
N ASP A 155 -12.20 -32.82 3.82
CA ASP A 155 -12.41 -32.82 2.37
C ASP A 155 -12.48 -31.39 1.80
N LYS A 156 -13.35 -30.56 2.37
CA LYS A 156 -13.54 -29.17 1.93
C LYS A 156 -13.46 -28.20 3.11
N VAL A 157 -12.50 -27.28 3.04
CA VAL A 157 -12.33 -26.22 4.05
C VAL A 157 -13.23 -25.04 3.65
N PRO A 158 -14.07 -24.49 4.57
CA PRO A 158 -14.86 -23.29 4.31
C PRO A 158 -14.00 -22.09 3.92
N SER A 159 -14.56 -21.17 3.14
CA SER A 159 -13.89 -19.91 2.76
C SER A 159 -13.92 -18.88 3.88
N ASP A 160 -15.02 -18.83 4.65
CA ASP A 160 -15.18 -17.91 5.76
C ASP A 160 -14.21 -18.20 6.91
N PHE A 161 -13.66 -17.13 7.52
CA PHE A 161 -12.63 -17.23 8.57
C PHE A 161 -13.15 -17.95 9.84
N LEU A 162 -14.34 -17.61 10.31
CA LEU A 162 -14.91 -18.17 11.54
C LEU A 162 -15.34 -19.62 11.34
N GLU A 163 -16.00 -19.91 10.20
CA GLU A 163 -16.39 -21.28 9.84
C GLU A 163 -15.17 -22.18 9.65
N LYS A 164 -14.08 -21.64 9.10
CA LYS A 164 -12.80 -22.33 8.92
C LYS A 164 -12.20 -22.75 10.26
N TRP A 165 -12.14 -21.84 11.22
CA TRP A 165 -11.66 -22.16 12.57
C TRP A 165 -12.55 -23.17 13.27
N TRP A 166 -13.88 -23.05 13.13
CA TRP A 166 -14.81 -24.02 13.66
C TRP A 166 -14.59 -25.42 13.05
N CYS A 167 -14.40 -25.48 11.72
CA CYS A 167 -14.10 -26.72 11.01
C CYS A 167 -12.80 -27.36 11.52
N TYR A 168 -11.75 -26.59 11.76
CA TYR A 168 -10.48 -27.10 12.30
C TYR A 168 -10.66 -27.64 13.72
N LEU A 169 -11.37 -26.93 14.58
CA LEU A 169 -11.60 -27.35 15.97
C LEU A 169 -12.38 -28.67 16.03
N CYS A 170 -13.40 -28.82 15.17
CA CYS A 170 -14.19 -30.07 15.10
C CYS A 170 -13.38 -31.26 14.57
N ASN A 171 -12.36 -31.02 13.73
CA ASN A 171 -11.54 -32.08 13.14
C ASN A 171 -10.14 -32.20 13.76
N PHE A 172 -9.90 -31.54 14.89
CA PHE A 172 -8.59 -31.53 15.52
C PHE A 172 -8.11 -32.90 16.02
N ASN A 173 -9.02 -33.83 16.29
CA ASN A 173 -8.73 -35.23 16.62
C ASN A 173 -8.23 -36.08 15.44
N THR A 174 -8.30 -35.55 14.22
CA THR A 174 -7.77 -36.23 13.01
C THR A 174 -6.32 -35.88 12.70
N ILE A 175 -5.58 -35.26 13.62
CA ILE A 175 -4.17 -34.89 13.42
C ILE A 175 -3.33 -36.11 13.02
N ASP A 176 -2.59 -35.96 11.91
CA ASP A 176 -1.50 -36.88 11.56
C ASP A 176 -0.19 -36.40 12.18
N TRP A 177 0.30 -37.17 13.14
CA TRP A 177 1.54 -36.83 13.87
C TRP A 177 2.79 -36.79 13.00
N TRP A 178 2.83 -37.56 11.89
CA TRP A 178 3.93 -37.52 10.94
C TRP A 178 3.91 -36.22 10.12
N CYS A 179 2.75 -35.83 9.62
CA CYS A 179 2.56 -34.55 8.95
C CYS A 179 2.90 -33.39 9.88
N ALA A 180 2.40 -33.40 11.11
CA ALA A 180 2.70 -32.37 12.12
C ALA A 180 4.21 -32.30 12.42
N ALA A 181 4.90 -33.42 12.57
CA ALA A 181 6.34 -33.46 12.78
C ALA A 181 7.09 -32.84 11.58
N VAL A 182 6.75 -33.22 10.35
CA VAL A 182 7.34 -32.63 9.13
C VAL A 182 7.11 -31.14 9.06
N GLY A 183 5.89 -30.67 9.32
CA GLY A 183 5.54 -29.27 9.29
C GLY A 183 6.29 -28.45 10.35
N ILE A 184 6.28 -28.91 11.61
CA ILE A 184 6.96 -28.22 12.72
C ILE A 184 8.48 -28.22 12.53
N LEU A 185 9.07 -29.34 12.12
CA LEU A 185 10.51 -29.41 11.83
C LEU A 185 10.89 -28.48 10.68
N SER A 186 10.05 -28.35 9.65
CA SER A 186 10.26 -27.37 8.57
C SER A 186 10.34 -25.95 9.12
N VAL A 187 9.38 -25.55 9.98
CA VAL A 187 9.38 -24.24 10.65
C VAL A 187 10.67 -24.04 11.45
N VAL A 188 11.08 -25.04 12.23
CA VAL A 188 12.31 -24.98 13.04
C VAL A 188 13.54 -24.82 12.17
N ILE A 189 13.67 -25.61 11.10
CA ILE A 189 14.80 -25.53 10.17
C ILE A 189 14.87 -24.13 9.55
N ILE A 190 13.75 -23.59 9.06
CA ILE A 190 13.70 -22.27 8.44
C ILE A 190 14.11 -21.18 9.44
N ALA A 191 13.65 -21.26 10.69
CA ALA A 191 13.93 -20.28 11.74
C ALA A 191 15.40 -20.32 12.22
N ILE A 192 16.02 -21.50 12.17
CA ILE A 192 17.40 -21.70 12.67
C ILE A 192 18.44 -21.46 11.57
N THR A 193 18.16 -21.79 10.32
CA THR A 193 19.12 -21.67 9.20
C THR A 193 19.82 -20.30 9.12
N PRO A 194 19.15 -19.15 9.30
CA PRO A 194 19.82 -17.84 9.24
C PRO A 194 20.87 -17.61 10.34
N LYS A 195 20.82 -18.38 11.43
CA LYS A 195 21.83 -18.32 12.50
C LYS A 195 23.16 -18.98 12.08
N PHE A 196 23.11 -19.99 11.21
CA PHE A 196 24.29 -20.69 10.71
C PHE A 196 24.81 -20.09 9.41
N SER A 197 23.93 -19.70 8.49
CA SER A 197 24.30 -19.11 7.21
C SER A 197 23.25 -18.11 6.73
N LYS A 198 23.68 -16.88 6.52
CA LYS A 198 22.82 -15.84 5.91
C LYS A 198 22.73 -15.95 4.38
N LYS A 199 23.58 -16.79 3.77
CA LYS A 199 23.63 -16.95 2.31
C LYS A 199 22.69 -18.05 1.79
N ILE A 200 22.32 -19.01 2.64
CA ILE A 200 21.49 -20.15 2.24
C ILE A 200 20.05 -19.90 2.73
N PRO A 201 19.06 -19.95 1.81
CA PRO A 201 17.66 -19.76 2.19
C PRO A 201 17.17 -20.93 3.06
N GLY A 202 16.62 -20.61 4.24
CA GLY A 202 16.10 -21.62 5.16
C GLY A 202 14.96 -22.46 4.56
N SER A 203 14.11 -21.87 3.72
CA SER A 203 13.03 -22.56 3.02
C SER A 203 13.56 -23.64 2.06
N LEU A 204 14.65 -23.35 1.33
CA LEU A 204 15.27 -24.34 0.45
C LEU A 204 15.85 -25.51 1.26
N VAL A 205 16.57 -25.22 2.35
CA VAL A 205 17.11 -26.24 3.24
C VAL A 205 16.01 -27.13 3.80
N ALA A 206 14.93 -26.51 4.31
CA ALA A 206 13.80 -27.25 4.85
C ALA A 206 13.16 -28.18 3.79
N ILE A 207 12.95 -27.68 2.57
CA ILE A 207 12.39 -28.51 1.49
C ILE A 207 13.27 -29.69 1.16
N ILE A 208 14.57 -29.48 0.98
CA ILE A 208 15.49 -30.58 0.66
C ILE A 208 15.54 -31.61 1.80
N VAL A 209 15.75 -31.16 3.04
CA VAL A 209 15.87 -32.04 4.20
C VAL A 209 14.57 -32.81 4.44
N MET A 210 13.43 -32.13 4.42
CA MET A 210 12.14 -32.78 4.70
C MET A 210 11.64 -33.64 3.56
N THR A 211 11.99 -33.32 2.30
CA THR A 211 11.72 -34.22 1.16
C THR A 211 12.49 -35.52 1.29
N VAL A 212 13.78 -35.44 1.59
CA VAL A 212 14.60 -36.64 1.83
C VAL A 212 14.07 -37.44 3.02
N ALA A 213 13.74 -36.74 4.13
CA ALA A 213 13.20 -37.41 5.32
C ALA A 213 11.86 -38.12 5.02
N ALA A 214 10.94 -37.48 4.30
CA ALA A 214 9.66 -38.09 3.91
C ALA A 214 9.84 -39.31 3.01
N LEU A 215 10.77 -39.26 2.05
CA LEU A 215 11.08 -40.38 1.19
C LEU A 215 11.68 -41.56 2.00
N LEU A 216 12.59 -41.29 2.94
CA LEU A 216 13.15 -42.32 3.82
C LEU A 216 12.07 -42.91 4.74
N LEU A 217 11.19 -42.10 5.33
CA LEU A 217 10.08 -42.59 6.14
C LEU A 217 9.12 -43.46 5.33
N LYS A 218 8.81 -43.07 4.09
CA LYS A 218 7.97 -43.87 3.18
C LYS A 218 8.63 -45.21 2.86
N GLN A 219 9.94 -45.21 2.57
CA GLN A 219 10.66 -46.39 2.14
C GLN A 219 10.99 -47.36 3.30
N PHE A 220 11.44 -46.87 4.46
CA PHE A 220 11.94 -47.68 5.55
C PHE A 220 10.95 -47.88 6.69
N ALA A 221 10.07 -46.91 6.96
CA ALA A 221 9.08 -46.97 8.03
C ALA A 221 7.64 -47.23 7.53
N GLY A 222 7.43 -47.34 6.22
CA GLY A 222 6.11 -47.60 5.64
C GLY A 222 5.09 -46.48 5.85
N VAL A 223 5.53 -45.25 6.19
CA VAL A 223 4.66 -44.11 6.43
C VAL A 223 4.13 -43.60 5.09
N THR A 224 2.85 -43.81 4.83
CA THR A 224 2.16 -43.38 3.59
C THR A 224 1.25 -42.19 3.80
N THR A 225 1.11 -41.70 5.03
CA THR A 225 0.19 -40.61 5.39
C THR A 225 0.72 -39.21 5.05
N ILE A 226 2.05 -39.09 4.82
CA ILE A 226 2.64 -37.80 4.43
C ILE A 226 2.34 -37.55 2.96
N GLU A 227 1.35 -36.67 2.71
CA GLU A 227 0.94 -36.24 1.37
C GLU A 227 2.03 -35.36 0.72
N THR A 228 2.39 -35.67 -0.54
CA THR A 228 3.32 -34.87 -1.34
C THR A 228 2.60 -34.09 -2.43
N ILE A 229 3.32 -33.15 -3.08
CA ILE A 229 2.75 -32.41 -4.23
C ILE A 229 2.28 -33.39 -5.31
N GLY A 230 3.04 -34.47 -5.59
CA GLY A 230 2.71 -35.45 -6.61
C GLY A 230 1.50 -36.32 -6.27
N ASP A 231 1.15 -36.46 -4.99
CA ASP A 231 -0.08 -37.16 -4.57
C ASP A 231 -1.34 -36.29 -4.79
N ARG A 232 -1.21 -34.95 -4.77
CA ARG A 232 -2.32 -34.01 -4.93
C ARG A 232 -2.41 -33.40 -6.33
N PHE A 233 -1.29 -33.21 -7.03
CA PHE A 233 -1.21 -32.53 -8.31
C PHE A 233 -0.44 -33.37 -9.33
N SER A 234 -0.88 -33.34 -10.60
CA SER A 234 -0.11 -33.84 -11.72
C SER A 234 0.96 -32.80 -12.10
N VAL A 235 2.20 -33.01 -11.67
CA VAL A 235 3.31 -32.07 -11.91
C VAL A 235 3.85 -32.23 -13.33
N SER A 236 3.85 -31.15 -14.11
CA SER A 236 4.37 -31.09 -15.48
C SER A 236 5.44 -30.01 -15.60
N ASN A 237 6.45 -30.25 -16.43
CA ASN A 237 7.45 -29.25 -16.85
C ASN A 237 7.21 -28.72 -18.27
N ALA A 238 6.05 -29.03 -18.86
CA ALA A 238 5.68 -28.50 -20.15
C ALA A 238 5.41 -26.98 -20.06
N ILE A 239 5.96 -26.23 -20.99
CA ILE A 239 5.64 -24.82 -21.12
C ILE A 239 4.17 -24.72 -21.52
N PRO A 240 3.32 -23.98 -20.74
CA PRO A 240 1.91 -23.84 -21.09
C PRO A 240 1.73 -23.19 -22.45
N GLU A 241 0.79 -23.69 -23.21
CA GLU A 241 0.35 -23.03 -24.43
C GLU A 241 -0.37 -21.72 -24.06
N ALA A 242 -0.14 -20.68 -24.87
CA ALA A 242 -0.82 -19.41 -24.67
C ALA A 242 -2.34 -19.61 -24.92
N HIS A 243 -3.13 -19.34 -23.91
CA HIS A 243 -4.58 -19.48 -23.95
C HIS A 243 -5.26 -18.15 -23.60
N MET A 244 -6.18 -17.73 -24.46
CA MET A 244 -7.05 -16.58 -24.17
C MET A 244 -8.45 -17.08 -23.86
N PRO A 245 -9.01 -16.74 -22.69
CA PRO A 245 -10.36 -17.11 -22.34
C PRO A 245 -11.40 -16.38 -23.21
N GLU A 246 -12.59 -16.94 -23.35
CA GLU A 246 -13.69 -16.25 -23.98
C GLU A 246 -14.19 -15.10 -23.11
N ILE A 247 -14.08 -13.87 -23.61
CA ILE A 247 -14.45 -12.66 -22.87
C ILE A 247 -15.86 -12.25 -23.31
N THR A 248 -16.82 -12.33 -22.37
CA THR A 248 -18.19 -11.83 -22.59
C THR A 248 -18.43 -10.53 -21.81
N TRP A 249 -19.40 -9.73 -22.24
CA TRP A 249 -19.75 -8.50 -21.54
C TRP A 249 -20.27 -8.74 -20.12
N GLU A 250 -20.98 -9.84 -19.89
CA GLU A 250 -21.45 -10.23 -18.56
C GLU A 250 -20.30 -10.60 -17.64
N THR A 251 -19.32 -11.35 -18.15
CA THR A 251 -18.11 -11.72 -17.40
C THR A 251 -17.31 -10.47 -17.03
N ILE A 252 -17.15 -9.51 -17.95
CA ILE A 252 -16.48 -8.24 -17.65
C ILE A 252 -17.18 -7.54 -16.48
N LYS A 253 -18.52 -7.37 -16.55
CA LYS A 253 -19.27 -6.67 -15.48
C LYS A 253 -19.10 -7.32 -14.12
N SER A 254 -19.17 -8.64 -14.04
CA SER A 254 -19.04 -9.37 -12.77
C SER A 254 -17.63 -9.30 -12.18
N LEU A 255 -16.60 -9.14 -13.02
CA LEU A 255 -15.20 -9.17 -12.62
C LEU A 255 -14.56 -7.78 -12.45
N VAL A 256 -15.28 -6.67 -12.69
CA VAL A 256 -14.73 -5.31 -12.51
C VAL A 256 -14.24 -5.09 -11.09
N ALA A 257 -15.03 -5.43 -10.07
CA ALA A 257 -14.65 -5.25 -8.67
C ALA A 257 -13.47 -6.13 -8.26
N PRO A 258 -13.45 -7.46 -8.52
CA PRO A 258 -12.26 -8.30 -8.32
C PRO A 258 -11.02 -7.80 -9.05
N ALA A 259 -11.15 -7.38 -10.31
CA ALA A 259 -10.03 -6.85 -11.09
C ALA A 259 -9.47 -5.55 -10.53
N LEU A 260 -10.35 -4.65 -10.10
CA LEU A 260 -9.94 -3.40 -9.45
C LEU A 260 -9.21 -3.68 -8.12
N THR A 261 -9.69 -4.66 -7.34
CA THR A 261 -9.03 -5.09 -6.11
C THR A 261 -7.62 -5.60 -6.38
N ILE A 262 -7.43 -6.48 -7.39
CA ILE A 262 -6.10 -6.96 -7.79
C ILE A 262 -5.23 -5.78 -8.22
N ALA A 263 -5.74 -4.83 -9.01
CA ALA A 263 -4.99 -3.68 -9.49
C ALA A 263 -4.55 -2.76 -8.35
N VAL A 264 -5.46 -2.40 -7.45
CA VAL A 264 -5.16 -1.53 -6.31
C VAL A 264 -4.16 -2.18 -5.37
N LEU A 265 -4.38 -3.46 -5.01
CA LEU A 265 -3.44 -4.17 -4.14
C LEU A 265 -2.08 -4.35 -4.81
N GLY A 266 -2.05 -4.73 -6.09
CA GLY A 266 -0.81 -4.85 -6.86
C GLY A 266 -0.04 -3.53 -6.94
N ALA A 267 -0.75 -2.41 -7.13
CA ALA A 267 -0.15 -1.08 -7.12
C ALA A 267 0.44 -0.72 -5.74
N ILE A 268 -0.31 -0.95 -4.65
CA ILE A 268 0.15 -0.67 -3.29
C ILE A 268 1.39 -1.50 -2.96
N GLU A 269 1.34 -2.82 -3.14
CA GLU A 269 2.46 -3.70 -2.82
C GLU A 269 3.71 -3.39 -3.66
N SER A 270 3.53 -3.19 -4.97
CA SER A 270 4.63 -2.88 -5.87
C SER A 270 5.33 -1.57 -5.49
N LEU A 271 4.56 -0.49 -5.28
CA LEU A 271 5.13 0.81 -4.93
C LEU A 271 5.69 0.81 -3.50
N LEU A 272 5.08 0.07 -2.56
CA LEU A 272 5.64 -0.12 -1.23
C LEU A 272 6.99 -0.87 -1.30
N SER A 273 7.05 -1.95 -2.07
CA SER A 273 8.29 -2.70 -2.30
C SER A 273 9.39 -1.83 -2.89
N ALA A 274 9.06 -1.02 -3.91
CA ALA A 274 9.99 -0.08 -4.54
C ALA A 274 10.45 1.02 -3.56
N THR A 275 9.53 1.56 -2.74
CA THR A 275 9.86 2.59 -1.74
C THR A 275 10.77 2.05 -0.64
N VAL A 276 10.53 0.84 -0.16
CA VAL A 276 11.41 0.17 0.81
C VAL A 276 12.79 -0.06 0.21
N ALA A 277 12.86 -0.48 -1.05
CA ALA A 277 14.12 -0.67 -1.76
C ALA A 277 14.88 0.66 -1.91
N ASP A 278 14.21 1.74 -2.29
CA ASP A 278 14.78 3.09 -2.41
C ASP A 278 15.45 3.53 -1.10
N GLY A 279 14.78 3.31 0.03
CA GLY A 279 15.31 3.64 1.35
C GLY A 279 16.61 2.89 1.70
N VAL A 280 16.79 1.69 1.15
CA VAL A 280 18.00 0.87 1.40
C VAL A 280 19.14 1.21 0.43
N ILE A 281 18.83 1.46 -0.85
CA ILE A 281 19.86 1.73 -1.88
C ILE A 281 20.18 3.22 -2.02
N GLY A 282 19.40 4.13 -1.40
CA GLY A 282 19.58 5.58 -1.49
C GLY A 282 19.23 6.13 -2.87
N ASP A 283 18.21 5.60 -3.53
CA ASP A 283 17.75 5.99 -4.87
C ASP A 283 16.25 6.29 -4.90
N HIS A 284 15.71 6.62 -6.07
CA HIS A 284 14.29 6.88 -6.28
C HIS A 284 13.77 6.13 -7.50
N HIS A 285 12.68 5.38 -7.33
CA HIS A 285 12.00 4.72 -8.42
C HIS A 285 11.01 5.67 -9.14
N ASN A 286 10.69 5.37 -10.39
CA ASN A 286 9.58 6.00 -11.11
C ASN A 286 8.29 5.21 -10.88
N SER A 287 7.41 5.72 -10.01
CA SER A 287 6.17 5.03 -9.62
C SER A 287 5.24 4.77 -10.80
N ASN A 288 5.12 5.69 -11.77
CA ASN A 288 4.22 5.53 -12.90
C ASN A 288 4.74 4.50 -13.91
N THR A 289 6.06 4.54 -14.20
CA THR A 289 6.71 3.50 -15.01
C THR A 289 6.57 2.12 -14.37
N GLU A 290 6.70 2.05 -13.04
CA GLU A 290 6.54 0.80 -12.29
C GLU A 290 5.13 0.25 -12.43
N LEU A 291 4.08 1.08 -12.29
CA LEU A 291 2.69 0.65 -12.47
C LEU A 291 2.41 0.15 -13.89
N ILE A 292 2.95 0.82 -14.92
CA ILE A 292 2.81 0.35 -16.30
C ILE A 292 3.46 -1.02 -16.48
N ALA A 293 4.67 -1.21 -15.94
CA ALA A 293 5.37 -2.50 -16.01
C ALA A 293 4.60 -3.62 -15.29
N GLN A 294 4.06 -3.34 -14.11
CA GLN A 294 3.19 -4.25 -13.37
C GLN A 294 1.92 -4.60 -14.17
N GLY A 295 1.34 -3.61 -14.85
CA GLY A 295 0.19 -3.82 -15.71
C GLY A 295 0.51 -4.73 -16.91
N VAL A 296 1.62 -4.47 -17.62
CA VAL A 296 2.07 -5.34 -18.74
C VAL A 296 2.37 -6.77 -18.24
N ALA A 297 2.96 -6.91 -17.06
CA ALA A 297 3.22 -8.21 -16.46
C ALA A 297 1.92 -8.99 -16.16
N ASN A 298 0.89 -8.29 -15.64
CA ASN A 298 -0.42 -8.87 -15.36
C ASN A 298 -1.29 -9.09 -16.61
N LEU A 299 -0.95 -8.47 -17.74
CA LEU A 299 -1.51 -8.86 -19.04
C LEU A 299 -0.85 -10.13 -19.59
N ALA A 300 0.47 -10.27 -19.42
CA ALA A 300 1.20 -11.40 -19.99
C ALA A 300 1.09 -12.68 -19.13
N SER A 301 1.16 -12.57 -17.80
CA SER A 301 1.18 -13.73 -16.88
C SER A 301 -0.01 -14.69 -17.11
N PRO A 302 -1.27 -14.24 -17.14
CA PRO A 302 -2.41 -15.13 -17.30
C PRO A 302 -2.50 -15.77 -18.69
N ILE A 303 -1.94 -15.16 -19.75
CA ILE A 303 -1.90 -15.74 -21.10
C ILE A 303 -1.10 -17.05 -21.08
N PHE A 304 -0.03 -17.12 -20.28
CA PHE A 304 0.75 -18.33 -20.07
C PHE A 304 0.26 -19.17 -18.88
N GLY A 305 -0.97 -18.99 -18.45
CA GLY A 305 -1.56 -19.74 -17.34
C GLY A 305 -1.08 -19.35 -15.95
N GLY A 306 -0.40 -18.22 -15.83
CA GLY A 306 0.00 -17.64 -14.53
C GLY A 306 -1.14 -16.99 -13.77
N ILE A 307 -0.83 -16.54 -12.56
CA ILE A 307 -1.72 -15.84 -11.64
C ILE A 307 -1.30 -14.36 -11.50
N PRO A 308 -2.09 -13.49 -10.84
CA PRO A 308 -1.71 -12.11 -10.57
C PRO A 308 -0.33 -11.99 -9.92
N ALA A 309 0.41 -10.97 -10.34
CA ALA A 309 1.76 -10.70 -9.88
C ALA A 309 1.94 -9.25 -9.45
N THR A 310 2.90 -9.02 -8.56
CA THR A 310 3.32 -7.69 -8.13
C THR A 310 4.79 -7.69 -7.72
N GLY A 311 5.34 -6.53 -7.39
CA GLY A 311 6.66 -6.40 -6.77
C GLY A 311 6.68 -7.05 -5.38
N ALA A 312 7.68 -7.88 -5.11
CA ALA A 312 7.76 -8.66 -3.88
C ALA A 312 8.86 -8.10 -2.95
N ILE A 313 8.47 -7.52 -1.81
CA ILE A 313 9.39 -6.91 -0.83
C ILE A 313 10.50 -7.90 -0.43
N ALA A 314 10.13 -9.10 -0.01
CA ALA A 314 11.10 -10.09 0.47
C ALA A 314 12.13 -10.50 -0.59
N ARG A 315 11.70 -10.69 -1.86
CA ARG A 315 12.60 -11.03 -2.97
C ARG A 315 13.48 -9.83 -3.36
N THR A 316 12.90 -8.63 -3.37
CA THR A 316 13.62 -7.37 -3.65
C THR A 316 14.70 -7.13 -2.60
N MET A 317 14.40 -7.32 -1.31
CA MET A 317 15.39 -7.24 -0.24
C MET A 317 16.45 -8.34 -0.34
N THR A 318 16.08 -9.55 -0.73
CA THR A 318 17.03 -10.62 -1.00
C THR A 318 17.97 -10.25 -2.14
N ASN A 319 17.46 -9.64 -3.22
CA ASN A 319 18.26 -9.13 -4.32
C ASN A 319 19.29 -8.10 -3.85
N ILE A 320 18.85 -7.08 -3.12
CA ILE A 320 19.71 -6.01 -2.59
C ILE A 320 20.80 -6.60 -1.65
N ASN A 321 20.40 -7.44 -0.70
CA ASN A 321 21.29 -8.03 0.30
C ASN A 321 22.36 -8.94 -0.32
N ASN A 322 22.12 -9.49 -1.51
CA ASN A 322 23.08 -10.29 -2.27
C ASN A 322 23.81 -9.50 -3.35
N GLY A 323 23.67 -8.19 -3.36
CA GLY A 323 24.45 -7.28 -4.19
C GLY A 323 23.84 -6.94 -5.55
N GLY A 324 22.56 -7.25 -5.78
CA GLY A 324 21.83 -6.83 -6.98
C GLY A 324 21.72 -5.30 -7.07
N LYS A 325 22.11 -4.75 -8.21
CA LYS A 325 22.21 -3.31 -8.42
C LYS A 325 21.37 -2.79 -9.59
N THR A 326 21.04 -3.67 -10.51
CA THR A 326 20.32 -3.29 -11.74
C THR A 326 19.20 -4.28 -12.06
N PRO A 327 18.27 -3.92 -12.94
CA PRO A 327 17.19 -4.83 -13.36
C PRO A 327 17.70 -6.13 -14.01
N VAL A 328 18.96 -6.20 -14.42
CA VAL A 328 19.58 -7.42 -14.97
C VAL A 328 19.53 -8.56 -13.95
N ALA A 329 19.68 -8.29 -12.65
CA ALA A 329 19.54 -9.30 -11.60
C ALA A 329 18.14 -9.97 -11.64
N GLY A 330 17.07 -9.19 -11.86
CA GLY A 330 15.73 -9.74 -11.97
C GLY A 330 15.48 -10.50 -13.28
N ILE A 331 16.10 -10.09 -14.37
CA ILE A 331 16.07 -10.86 -15.63
C ILE A 331 16.78 -12.22 -15.43
N ILE A 332 17.94 -12.24 -14.78
CA ILE A 332 18.66 -13.45 -14.44
C ILE A 332 17.83 -14.35 -13.52
N HIS A 333 17.19 -13.77 -12.50
CA HIS A 333 16.26 -14.48 -11.63
C HIS A 333 15.17 -15.24 -12.42
N ALA A 334 14.53 -14.58 -13.39
CA ALA A 334 13.51 -15.19 -14.23
C ALA A 334 14.07 -16.31 -15.11
N VAL A 335 15.25 -16.12 -15.69
CA VAL A 335 15.95 -17.16 -16.48
C VAL A 335 16.33 -18.36 -15.62
N VAL A 336 16.85 -18.13 -14.41
CA VAL A 336 17.18 -19.21 -13.47
C VAL A 336 15.94 -20.02 -13.09
N LEU A 337 14.81 -19.34 -12.80
CA LEU A 337 13.54 -20.01 -12.51
C LEU A 337 13.05 -20.83 -13.72
N LEU A 338 13.20 -20.31 -14.93
CA LEU A 338 12.85 -21.04 -16.14
C LEU A 338 13.71 -22.31 -16.28
N LEU A 339 15.00 -22.21 -16.06
CA LEU A 339 15.89 -23.38 -16.10
C LEU A 339 15.51 -24.40 -15.02
N ILE A 340 15.21 -23.93 -13.80
CA ILE A 340 14.76 -24.82 -12.73
C ILE A 340 13.42 -25.47 -13.10
N PHE A 341 12.50 -24.74 -13.69
CA PHE A 341 11.20 -25.27 -14.13
C PHE A 341 11.38 -26.38 -15.17
N LEU A 342 12.22 -26.16 -16.17
CA LEU A 342 12.43 -27.13 -17.26
C LEU A 342 13.12 -28.40 -16.78
N PHE A 343 14.11 -28.29 -15.90
CA PHE A 343 14.97 -29.44 -15.53
C PHE A 343 14.62 -30.06 -14.17
N PHE A 344 14.16 -29.29 -13.20
CA PHE A 344 14.00 -29.76 -11.82
C PHE A 344 12.53 -29.87 -11.37
N MET A 345 11.55 -29.38 -12.16
CA MET A 345 10.13 -29.47 -11.80
C MET A 345 9.68 -30.92 -11.50
N PRO A 346 10.12 -31.97 -12.21
CA PRO A 346 9.75 -33.35 -11.87
C PRO A 346 10.16 -33.78 -10.46
N LEU A 347 11.15 -33.14 -9.85
CA LEU A 347 11.53 -33.40 -8.46
C LEU A 347 10.60 -32.76 -7.44
N ALA A 348 9.89 -31.71 -7.83
CA ALA A 348 8.95 -31.02 -6.96
C ALA A 348 7.80 -31.92 -6.49
N LYS A 349 7.45 -32.97 -7.26
CA LYS A 349 6.41 -33.95 -6.88
C LYS A 349 6.66 -34.64 -5.54
N TYR A 350 7.90 -34.71 -5.09
CA TYR A 350 8.29 -35.38 -3.84
C TYR A 350 8.23 -34.49 -2.61
N ILE A 351 7.99 -33.18 -2.78
CA ILE A 351 7.95 -32.21 -1.68
C ILE A 351 6.70 -32.47 -0.83
N PRO A 352 6.83 -32.64 0.50
CA PRO A 352 5.70 -32.82 1.39
C PRO A 352 4.85 -31.55 1.50
N MET A 353 3.51 -31.68 1.48
CA MET A 353 2.57 -30.57 1.65
C MET A 353 2.75 -29.89 3.01
N ALA A 354 2.96 -30.66 4.07
CA ALA A 354 3.24 -30.13 5.41
C ALA A 354 4.51 -29.26 5.47
N CYS A 355 5.54 -29.58 4.67
CA CYS A 355 6.74 -28.74 4.57
C CYS A 355 6.43 -27.38 3.93
N LEU A 356 5.63 -27.35 2.86
CA LEU A 356 5.20 -26.11 2.22
C LEU A 356 4.32 -25.27 3.16
N ALA A 357 3.44 -25.92 3.93
CA ALA A 357 2.67 -25.26 4.97
C ALA A 357 3.60 -24.62 6.01
N GLY A 358 4.66 -25.30 6.44
CA GLY A 358 5.69 -24.73 7.32
C GLY A 358 6.40 -23.51 6.72
N VAL A 359 6.72 -23.54 5.43
CA VAL A 359 7.26 -22.37 4.71
C VAL A 359 6.30 -21.19 4.78
N LEU A 360 5.00 -21.41 4.48
CA LEU A 360 3.99 -20.35 4.49
C LEU A 360 3.69 -19.82 5.90
N VAL A 361 3.80 -20.63 6.94
CA VAL A 361 3.72 -20.19 8.33
C VAL A 361 4.83 -19.19 8.66
N ILE A 362 6.06 -19.44 8.25
CA ILE A 362 7.17 -18.49 8.46
C ILE A 362 6.97 -17.21 7.61
N VAL A 363 6.50 -17.37 6.37
CA VAL A 363 6.19 -16.21 5.51
C VAL A 363 5.10 -15.34 6.14
N SER A 364 4.01 -15.95 6.62
CA SER A 364 2.92 -15.21 7.28
C SER A 364 3.41 -14.49 8.54
N TYR A 365 4.24 -15.13 9.35
CA TYR A 365 4.87 -14.49 10.51
C TYR A 365 5.70 -13.25 10.11
N GLY A 366 6.50 -13.38 9.03
CA GLY A 366 7.28 -12.25 8.49
C GLY A 366 6.41 -11.12 7.94
N MET A 367 5.30 -11.44 7.27
CA MET A 367 4.36 -10.46 6.72
C MET A 367 3.56 -9.73 7.81
N CYS A 368 3.30 -10.37 8.94
CA CYS A 368 2.50 -9.79 10.02
C CYS A 368 3.09 -8.47 10.57
N GLY A 369 4.40 -8.28 10.47
CA GLY A 369 5.04 -7.03 10.87
C GLY A 369 4.81 -6.66 12.34
N TRP A 370 4.82 -7.63 13.26
CA TRP A 370 4.48 -7.48 14.68
C TRP A 370 5.07 -6.23 15.36
N ARG A 371 6.32 -5.90 15.01
CA ARG A 371 6.98 -4.71 15.59
C ARG A 371 6.29 -3.42 15.15
N SER A 372 5.98 -3.30 13.87
CA SER A 372 5.27 -2.14 13.31
C SER A 372 3.85 -2.03 13.87
N PHE A 373 3.14 -3.17 13.95
CA PHE A 373 1.79 -3.23 14.52
C PHE A 373 1.78 -2.75 15.99
N LEU A 374 2.65 -3.31 16.85
CA LEU A 374 2.76 -2.93 18.25
C LEU A 374 3.25 -1.48 18.44
N THR A 375 4.10 -0.97 17.54
CA THR A 375 4.52 0.43 17.58
C THR A 375 3.36 1.36 17.26
N LEU A 376 2.58 1.04 16.24
CA LEU A 376 1.38 1.81 15.87
C LEU A 376 0.31 1.82 16.95
N MET A 377 0.18 0.76 17.76
CA MET A 377 -0.74 0.73 18.90
C MET A 377 -0.45 1.80 19.97
N LYS A 378 0.76 2.39 19.95
CA LYS A 378 1.16 3.49 20.85
C LYS A 378 0.93 4.87 20.23
N ASN A 379 0.53 4.94 18.98
CA ASN A 379 0.30 6.16 18.22
C ASN A 379 -1.05 6.82 18.60
N PRO A 380 -1.38 8.01 18.04
CA PRO A 380 -2.67 8.64 18.29
C PRO A 380 -3.86 7.71 18.05
N LYS A 381 -4.90 7.87 18.85
CA LYS A 381 -6.10 7.00 18.82
C LYS A 381 -6.73 6.87 17.42
N SER A 382 -6.67 7.93 16.60
CA SER A 382 -7.13 7.90 15.21
C SER A 382 -6.43 6.84 14.39
N ASP A 383 -5.10 6.79 14.48
CA ASP A 383 -4.27 5.87 13.71
C ASP A 383 -4.47 4.42 14.19
N VAL A 384 -4.59 4.24 15.51
CA VAL A 384 -4.93 2.93 16.13
C VAL A 384 -6.30 2.45 15.66
N THR A 385 -7.29 3.32 15.59
CA THR A 385 -8.64 2.97 15.12
C THR A 385 -8.60 2.49 13.67
N VAL A 386 -7.92 3.22 12.79
CA VAL A 386 -7.75 2.83 11.38
C VAL A 386 -7.04 1.49 11.27
N LEU A 387 -5.94 1.29 12.00
CA LEU A 387 -5.18 0.04 12.05
C LEU A 387 -6.06 -1.15 12.42
N LEU A 388 -6.78 -1.05 13.55
CA LEU A 388 -7.60 -2.15 14.06
C LEU A 388 -8.79 -2.46 13.16
N ILE A 389 -9.49 -1.42 12.68
CA ILE A 389 -10.63 -1.63 11.78
C ILE A 389 -10.16 -2.31 10.49
N THR A 390 -9.08 -1.82 9.87
CA THR A 390 -8.55 -2.46 8.66
C THR A 390 -8.09 -3.89 8.93
N PHE A 391 -7.43 -4.15 10.05
CA PHE A 391 -6.98 -5.49 10.45
C PHE A 391 -8.16 -6.47 10.59
N PHE A 392 -9.19 -6.12 11.37
CA PHE A 392 -10.33 -7.00 11.60
C PHE A 392 -11.19 -7.18 10.35
N LEU A 393 -11.40 -6.11 9.56
CA LEU A 393 -12.13 -6.23 8.31
C LEU A 393 -11.42 -7.13 7.30
N THR A 394 -10.08 -7.09 7.25
CA THR A 394 -9.29 -7.99 6.39
C THR A 394 -9.45 -9.46 6.77
N ILE A 395 -9.61 -9.76 8.07
CA ILE A 395 -9.74 -11.13 8.57
C ILE A 395 -11.17 -11.66 8.40
N ILE A 396 -12.19 -10.84 8.72
CA ILE A 396 -13.60 -11.27 8.84
C ILE A 396 -14.34 -11.20 7.52
N PHE A 397 -14.07 -10.14 6.73
CA PHE A 397 -14.72 -9.92 5.45
C PHE A 397 -13.73 -10.22 4.31
N ASP A 398 -13.57 -9.29 3.41
CA ASP A 398 -12.58 -9.37 2.35
C ASP A 398 -11.67 -8.14 2.34
N LEU A 399 -10.57 -8.27 1.61
CA LEU A 399 -9.55 -7.23 1.53
C LEU A 399 -10.07 -5.95 0.86
N THR A 400 -11.00 -6.06 -0.09
CA THR A 400 -11.58 -4.92 -0.81
C THR A 400 -12.32 -4.03 0.17
N VAL A 401 -13.24 -4.62 0.93
CA VAL A 401 -14.01 -3.93 1.97
C VAL A 401 -13.08 -3.32 3.01
N ALA A 402 -12.02 -4.04 3.41
CA ALA A 402 -11.08 -3.55 4.40
C ALA A 402 -10.33 -2.29 3.94
N ILE A 403 -9.87 -2.25 2.68
CA ILE A 403 -9.16 -1.11 2.11
C ILE A 403 -10.13 0.07 1.92
N GLU A 404 -11.30 -0.17 1.34
CA GLU A 404 -12.30 0.88 1.09
C GLU A 404 -12.75 1.55 2.39
N VAL A 405 -13.21 0.77 3.35
CA VAL A 405 -13.65 1.27 4.65
C VAL A 405 -12.49 1.89 5.43
N GLY A 406 -11.33 1.26 5.44
CA GLY A 406 -10.13 1.79 6.08
C GLY A 406 -9.72 3.16 5.53
N LEU A 407 -9.76 3.33 4.21
CA LEU A 407 -9.44 4.60 3.56
C LEU A 407 -10.47 5.68 3.88
N ILE A 408 -11.78 5.35 3.82
CA ILE A 408 -12.85 6.28 4.17
C ILE A 408 -12.68 6.76 5.62
N ILE A 409 -12.48 5.84 6.56
CA ILE A 409 -12.30 6.18 7.97
C ILE A 409 -11.03 7.01 8.18
N ALA A 410 -9.92 6.66 7.52
CA ALA A 410 -8.68 7.42 7.61
C ALA A 410 -8.86 8.85 7.09
N CYS A 411 -9.55 9.04 5.96
CA CYS A 411 -9.87 10.36 5.42
C CYS A 411 -10.75 11.17 6.39
N LEU A 412 -11.80 10.56 6.95
CA LEU A 412 -12.69 11.23 7.91
C LEU A 412 -11.94 11.64 9.19
N LEU A 413 -11.12 10.78 9.75
CA LEU A 413 -10.34 11.07 10.94
C LEU A 413 -9.25 12.11 10.66
N PHE A 414 -8.64 12.08 9.49
CA PHE A 414 -7.71 13.11 9.04
C PHE A 414 -8.39 14.48 8.92
N MET A 415 -9.57 14.54 8.27
CA MET A 415 -10.36 15.77 8.16
C MET A 415 -10.74 16.32 9.54
N LYS A 416 -11.20 15.45 10.46
CA LYS A 416 -11.47 15.83 11.84
C LYS A 416 -10.24 16.43 12.52
N ARG A 417 -9.10 15.77 12.43
CA ARG A 417 -7.83 16.23 13.02
C ARG A 417 -7.38 17.58 12.42
N MET A 418 -7.53 17.75 11.11
CA MET A 418 -7.23 19.02 10.45
C MET A 418 -8.15 20.15 10.91
N SER A 419 -9.44 19.85 11.13
CA SER A 419 -10.39 20.81 11.70
C SER A 419 -10.02 21.21 13.14
N GLU A 420 -9.58 20.25 13.95
CA GLU A 420 -9.15 20.52 15.34
C GLU A 420 -7.85 21.32 15.44
N THR A 421 -6.99 21.30 14.40
CA THR A 421 -5.74 22.08 14.35
C THR A 421 -5.95 23.53 13.91
N THR A 422 -7.11 23.86 13.32
CA THR A 422 -7.46 25.23 12.98
C THR A 422 -7.93 25.95 14.24
N ASP A 423 -7.20 26.96 14.64
CA ASP A 423 -7.50 27.80 15.81
C ASP A 423 -7.77 29.24 15.39
N VAL A 424 -8.74 29.87 16.04
CA VAL A 424 -9.06 31.29 15.85
C VAL A 424 -8.81 32.02 17.16
N LYS A 425 -7.89 32.96 17.14
CA LYS A 425 -7.55 33.77 18.31
C LYS A 425 -8.09 35.18 18.15
N VAL A 426 -8.70 35.70 19.21
CA VAL A 426 -9.07 37.09 19.30
C VAL A 426 -7.98 37.83 20.06
N ILE A 427 -7.49 38.92 19.48
CA ILE A 427 -6.43 39.75 20.03
C ILE A 427 -7.08 41.10 20.39
N MET A 428 -7.12 41.47 21.67
CA MET A 428 -7.84 42.65 22.13
C MET A 428 -6.97 43.87 22.43
N ASP A 429 -5.74 43.66 22.96
CA ASP A 429 -4.95 44.77 23.48
C ASP A 429 -3.66 45.04 22.70
N GLU A 430 -2.82 44.07 22.50
CA GLU A 430 -1.53 44.19 21.84
C GLU A 430 -1.20 43.00 20.95
N ILE A 431 -0.62 43.28 19.80
CA ILE A 431 -0.10 42.25 18.89
C ILE A 431 1.41 42.12 19.14
N ASN A 432 1.83 41.03 19.76
CA ASN A 432 3.25 40.66 19.92
C ASN A 432 3.74 39.90 18.69
N GLU A 433 4.55 40.53 17.83
CA GLU A 433 5.14 39.87 16.67
C GLU A 433 6.44 39.14 17.02
N GLU A 434 6.38 38.08 17.81
CA GLU A 434 7.55 37.26 18.12
C GLU A 434 7.99 36.34 16.95
N SER A 435 7.27 36.30 15.84
CA SER A 435 7.47 35.22 14.85
C SER A 435 7.89 35.64 13.44
N ASP A 436 8.20 36.90 13.15
CA ASP A 436 8.56 37.30 11.79
C ASP A 436 9.96 37.84 11.64
N MET A 437 10.81 36.94 11.21
CA MET A 437 12.02 37.04 10.39
C MET A 437 12.54 38.45 9.97
N ILE A 438 12.61 39.39 10.89
CA ILE A 438 13.57 40.46 10.83
C ILE A 438 14.10 40.67 12.26
N LYS A 439 15.27 40.17 12.54
CA LYS A 439 15.97 40.44 13.79
C LYS A 439 16.09 41.94 13.97
N GLY A 440 15.34 42.49 14.93
CA GLY A 440 15.71 43.82 15.42
C GLY A 440 14.60 44.77 15.84
N ASN A 441 13.31 44.62 15.51
CA ASN A 441 12.29 45.53 16.00
C ASN A 441 11.03 44.74 16.43
N LEU A 442 10.89 44.54 17.73
CA LEU A 442 9.65 44.21 18.38
C LEU A 442 8.78 45.48 18.37
N GLU A 443 8.00 45.71 17.33
CA GLU A 443 6.96 46.74 17.35
C GLU A 443 5.73 46.17 18.08
N HIS A 444 5.50 46.64 19.28
CA HIS A 444 4.23 46.46 20.00
C HIS A 444 3.15 47.26 19.26
N LEU A 445 2.29 46.58 18.50
CA LEU A 445 1.21 47.22 17.80
C LEU A 445 -0.04 47.32 18.72
N THR A 446 -0.40 48.50 19.10
CA THR A 446 -1.63 48.75 19.88
C THR A 446 -2.87 48.75 18.98
N ILE A 447 -3.90 48.03 19.40
CA ILE A 447 -5.18 47.95 18.69
C ILE A 447 -6.02 49.18 19.05
N PRO A 448 -6.50 49.99 18.07
CA PRO A 448 -7.37 51.13 18.33
C PRO A 448 -8.68 50.71 19.00
N LYS A 449 -9.24 51.57 19.86
CA LYS A 449 -10.57 51.35 20.45
C LYS A 449 -11.63 51.21 19.36
N GLY A 450 -12.49 50.20 19.47
CA GLY A 450 -13.52 49.89 18.46
C GLY A 450 -13.05 49.02 17.30
N VAL A 451 -11.83 48.47 17.38
CA VAL A 451 -11.27 47.49 16.44
C VAL A 451 -11.04 46.16 17.15
N GLU A 452 -11.44 45.07 16.54
CA GLU A 452 -11.12 43.70 16.98
C GLU A 452 -10.26 43.01 15.93
N VAL A 453 -9.30 42.22 16.35
CA VAL A 453 -8.43 41.46 15.46
C VAL A 453 -8.63 39.97 15.69
N TYR A 454 -9.00 39.26 14.65
CA TYR A 454 -9.19 37.81 14.63
C TYR A 454 -8.04 37.17 13.82
N GLU A 455 -7.23 36.37 14.42
CA GLU A 455 -6.18 35.62 13.71
C GLU A 455 -6.61 34.17 13.47
N ILE A 456 -6.69 33.77 12.21
CA ILE A 456 -6.98 32.40 11.80
C ILE A 456 -5.65 31.66 11.63
N ASN A 457 -5.44 30.61 12.43
CA ASN A 457 -4.26 29.76 12.38
C ASN A 457 -4.64 28.38 11.82
N GLY A 458 -4.18 28.06 10.62
CA GLY A 458 -4.46 26.79 9.95
C GLY A 458 -5.37 26.92 8.72
N PRO A 459 -5.69 25.79 8.07
CA PRO A 459 -6.50 25.80 6.86
C PRO A 459 -7.96 26.19 7.15
N TYR A 460 -8.52 27.09 6.35
CA TYR A 460 -9.90 27.55 6.51
C TYR A 460 -10.82 26.86 5.49
N PHE A 461 -11.53 25.84 5.94
CA PHE A 461 -12.30 24.93 5.10
C PHE A 461 -13.59 24.47 5.81
N PHE A 462 -14.41 23.63 5.17
CA PHE A 462 -15.71 23.21 5.68
C PHE A 462 -15.69 22.67 7.14
N GLY A 463 -14.59 22.08 7.58
CA GLY A 463 -14.45 21.58 8.95
C GLY A 463 -14.17 22.65 10.01
N ALA A 464 -13.77 23.86 9.61
CA ALA A 464 -13.34 24.92 10.52
C ALA A 464 -14.33 26.13 10.58
N GLY A 465 -15.27 26.20 9.66
CA GLY A 465 -16.14 27.37 9.48
C GLY A 465 -17.00 27.71 10.68
N ASN A 466 -17.64 26.73 11.29
CA ASN A 466 -18.55 26.93 12.42
C ASN A 466 -17.85 27.51 13.67
N ARG A 467 -16.57 27.16 13.85
CA ARG A 467 -15.80 27.60 15.03
C ARG A 467 -15.53 29.11 15.03
N PHE A 468 -15.40 29.70 13.86
CA PHE A 468 -15.20 31.13 13.73
C PHE A 468 -16.50 31.92 14.10
N GLU A 469 -17.65 31.42 13.66
CA GLU A 469 -18.95 32.02 13.99
C GLU A 469 -19.26 31.90 15.50
N GLU A 470 -18.96 30.75 16.13
CA GLU A 470 -19.13 30.53 17.57
C GLU A 470 -18.29 31.52 18.41
N ILE A 471 -17.04 31.75 18.02
CA ILE A 471 -16.13 32.66 18.71
C ILE A 471 -16.66 34.11 18.59
N MET A 472 -17.11 34.51 17.42
CA MET A 472 -17.64 35.86 17.22
C MET A 472 -18.95 36.10 17.96
N ALA A 473 -19.81 35.09 18.06
CA ALA A 473 -21.07 35.20 18.81
C ALA A 473 -20.85 35.31 20.32
N ALA A 474 -19.72 34.79 20.83
CA ALA A 474 -19.38 34.82 22.25
C ALA A 474 -18.87 36.21 22.75
N PHE A 475 -18.37 37.05 21.85
CA PHE A 475 -17.89 38.38 22.20
C PHE A 475 -19.02 39.42 22.05
N GLY A 476 -19.49 39.95 23.17
CA GLY A 476 -20.69 40.77 23.27
C GLY A 476 -20.56 42.25 22.83
N ASP A 477 -19.34 42.75 22.64
CA ASP A 477 -19.12 44.14 22.20
C ASP A 477 -19.20 44.23 20.68
N ARG A 478 -19.83 45.31 20.17
CA ARG A 478 -19.95 45.56 18.71
C ARG A 478 -18.84 46.53 18.28
N PRO A 479 -17.73 45.99 17.69
CA PRO A 479 -16.67 46.82 17.17
C PRO A 479 -17.17 47.60 15.93
N LYS A 480 -16.53 48.70 15.57
CA LYS A 480 -16.73 49.35 14.27
C LYS A 480 -16.03 48.63 13.13
N VAL A 481 -14.87 48.01 13.45
CA VAL A 481 -14.04 47.29 12.45
C VAL A 481 -13.58 45.92 12.99
N ARG A 482 -13.69 44.89 12.15
CA ARG A 482 -13.11 43.58 12.37
C ARG A 482 -11.97 43.32 11.40
N ILE A 483 -10.78 43.13 11.90
CA ILE A 483 -9.62 42.73 11.11
C ILE A 483 -9.50 41.20 11.15
N ILE A 484 -9.55 40.53 9.98
CA ILE A 484 -9.31 39.08 9.87
C ILE A 484 -7.92 38.89 9.34
N ARG A 485 -7.02 38.38 10.20
CA ARG A 485 -5.63 38.10 9.88
C ARG A 485 -5.51 36.68 9.34
N MET A 486 -5.13 36.55 8.05
CA MET A 486 -5.08 35.27 7.32
C MET A 486 -3.66 34.81 6.96
N ARG A 487 -2.65 35.40 7.57
CA ARG A 487 -1.25 35.10 7.26
C ARG A 487 -0.88 33.62 7.42
N LYS A 488 -1.46 32.95 8.42
CA LYS A 488 -1.23 31.55 8.73
C LYS A 488 -2.25 30.61 8.08
N VAL A 489 -3.07 31.11 7.16
CA VAL A 489 -4.04 30.33 6.40
C VAL A 489 -3.38 29.83 5.13
N PRO A 490 -3.05 28.52 5.01
CA PRO A 490 -2.34 27.99 3.84
C PRO A 490 -3.25 27.84 2.61
N PHE A 491 -4.53 27.56 2.82
CA PHE A 491 -5.55 27.48 1.78
C PHE A 491 -6.97 27.76 2.33
N VAL A 492 -7.87 28.09 1.41
CA VAL A 492 -9.30 28.25 1.66
C VAL A 492 -10.06 27.45 0.60
N ASP A 493 -11.12 26.75 1.00
CA ASP A 493 -12.02 26.05 0.08
C ASP A 493 -13.30 26.87 -0.20
N SER A 494 -14.18 26.34 -1.06
CA SER A 494 -15.43 27.01 -1.42
C SER A 494 -16.35 27.25 -0.20
N THR A 495 -16.35 26.35 0.79
CA THR A 495 -17.13 26.52 2.02
C THR A 495 -16.54 27.61 2.90
N GLY A 496 -15.22 27.65 3.05
CA GLY A 496 -14.51 28.70 3.75
C GLY A 496 -14.77 30.08 3.13
N ILE A 497 -14.77 30.19 1.79
CA ILE A 497 -15.09 31.43 1.08
C ILE A 497 -16.54 31.82 1.34
N HIS A 498 -17.49 30.88 1.25
CA HIS A 498 -18.89 31.12 1.53
C HIS A 498 -19.11 31.65 2.96
N ASN A 499 -18.48 31.03 3.96
CA ASN A 499 -18.56 31.47 5.35
C ASN A 499 -17.98 32.88 5.55
N LEU A 500 -16.84 33.20 4.89
CA LEU A 500 -16.30 34.56 4.90
C LEU A 500 -17.25 35.57 4.26
N THR A 501 -17.92 35.19 3.18
CA THR A 501 -18.90 36.05 2.51
C THR A 501 -20.10 36.30 3.42
N ASN A 502 -20.67 35.28 4.01
CA ASN A 502 -21.76 35.39 4.97
C ASN A 502 -21.36 36.28 6.15
N LEU A 503 -20.17 36.14 6.66
CA LEU A 503 -19.62 36.96 7.72
C LEU A 503 -19.56 38.43 7.32
N CYS A 504 -19.12 38.74 6.10
CA CYS A 504 -19.07 40.09 5.59
C CYS A 504 -20.48 40.71 5.49
N GLU A 505 -21.45 39.94 4.99
CA GLU A 505 -22.85 40.38 4.89
C GLU A 505 -23.49 40.61 6.26
N MET A 506 -23.25 39.71 7.21
CA MET A 506 -23.76 39.87 8.59
C MET A 506 -23.13 41.09 9.27
N SER A 507 -21.81 41.24 9.18
CA SER A 507 -21.09 42.38 9.75
C SER A 507 -21.57 43.70 9.15
N LYS A 508 -21.78 43.74 7.83
CA LYS A 508 -22.31 44.93 7.14
C LYS A 508 -23.70 45.31 7.61
N LYS A 509 -24.61 44.34 7.88
CA LYS A 509 -25.93 44.58 8.46
C LYS A 509 -25.86 45.15 9.87
N GLU A 510 -24.83 44.85 10.62
CA GLU A 510 -24.57 45.35 11.96
C GLU A 510 -23.78 46.68 11.97
N GLY A 511 -23.41 47.19 10.80
CA GLY A 511 -22.61 48.43 10.66
C GLY A 511 -21.12 48.21 10.95
N ILE A 512 -20.64 46.96 10.89
CA ILE A 512 -19.25 46.57 11.17
C ILE A 512 -18.51 46.37 9.84
N GLN A 513 -17.40 47.10 9.65
CA GLN A 513 -16.55 46.92 8.47
C GLN A 513 -15.52 45.78 8.66
N ILE A 514 -15.39 44.92 7.65
CA ILE A 514 -14.34 43.88 7.64
C ILE A 514 -13.13 44.37 6.86
N VAL A 515 -11.94 44.10 7.42
CA VAL A 515 -10.64 44.33 6.80
C VAL A 515 -9.86 43.01 6.81
N LEU A 516 -9.32 42.60 5.67
CA LEU A 516 -8.43 41.43 5.59
C LEU A 516 -6.97 41.84 5.74
N SER A 517 -6.19 41.04 6.43
CA SER A 517 -4.76 41.28 6.63
C SER A 517 -3.91 40.01 6.33
N GLY A 518 -2.83 40.23 5.57
CA GLY A 518 -1.82 39.18 5.36
C GLY A 518 -2.30 37.98 4.57
N VAL A 519 -3.10 38.19 3.53
CA VAL A 519 -3.61 37.08 2.68
C VAL A 519 -2.50 36.51 1.84
N ASN A 520 -2.25 35.18 1.96
CA ASN A 520 -1.26 34.47 1.16
C ASN A 520 -1.62 34.47 -0.34
N PRO A 521 -0.64 34.39 -1.27
CA PRO A 521 -0.90 34.43 -2.71
C PRO A 521 -1.87 33.36 -3.22
N SER A 522 -1.84 32.14 -2.66
CA SER A 522 -2.76 31.06 -3.00
C SER A 522 -4.19 31.36 -2.57
N VAL A 523 -4.37 31.90 -1.35
CA VAL A 523 -5.65 32.30 -0.80
C VAL A 523 -6.18 33.53 -1.53
N HIS A 524 -5.31 34.50 -1.82
CA HIS A 524 -5.66 35.70 -2.62
C HIS A 524 -6.27 35.31 -3.96
N THR A 525 -5.60 34.42 -4.71
CA THR A 525 -6.11 33.95 -6.01
C THR A 525 -7.47 33.25 -5.89
N ALA A 526 -7.70 32.49 -4.82
CA ALA A 526 -8.98 31.81 -4.59
C ALA A 526 -10.11 32.79 -4.26
N LEU A 527 -9.85 33.76 -3.38
CA LEU A 527 -10.80 34.79 -2.99
C LEU A 527 -11.16 35.74 -4.17
N GLU A 528 -10.17 36.12 -4.97
CA GLU A 528 -10.37 36.98 -6.15
C GLU A 528 -11.21 36.26 -7.22
N LYS A 529 -10.91 35.02 -7.56
CA LYS A 529 -11.70 34.23 -8.51
C LYS A 529 -13.14 34.00 -8.07
N ALA A 530 -13.37 33.92 -6.78
CA ALA A 530 -14.72 33.78 -6.20
C ALA A 530 -15.50 35.10 -6.10
N GLY A 531 -14.93 36.25 -6.48
CA GLY A 531 -15.57 37.55 -6.38
C GLY A 531 -15.71 38.09 -4.95
N PHE A 532 -15.02 37.49 -3.98
CA PHE A 532 -15.12 37.87 -2.57
C PHE A 532 -14.69 39.33 -2.31
N TYR A 533 -13.76 39.84 -3.12
CA TYR A 533 -13.25 41.21 -2.97
C TYR A 533 -14.27 42.29 -3.29
N ASP A 534 -15.30 41.96 -4.07
CA ASP A 534 -16.41 42.89 -4.34
C ASP A 534 -17.30 43.08 -3.11
N SER A 535 -17.36 42.07 -2.22
CA SER A 535 -18.14 42.14 -0.97
C SER A 535 -17.44 42.93 0.13
N VAL A 536 -16.11 42.89 0.20
CA VAL A 536 -15.31 43.55 1.26
C VAL A 536 -14.85 44.94 0.85
N GLY A 537 -14.64 45.18 -0.43
CA GLY A 537 -13.96 46.34 -0.98
C GLY A 537 -12.45 46.13 -1.11
N LYS A 538 -11.91 46.43 -2.29
CA LYS A 538 -10.46 46.19 -2.58
C LYS A 538 -9.53 46.96 -1.66
N GLU A 539 -9.93 48.12 -1.19
CA GLU A 539 -9.23 49.01 -0.25
C GLU A 539 -9.10 48.40 1.16
N ASN A 540 -9.93 47.42 1.49
CA ASN A 540 -9.93 46.73 2.79
C ASN A 540 -9.11 45.44 2.79
N ILE A 541 -8.36 45.17 1.72
CA ILE A 541 -7.48 44.02 1.60
C ILE A 541 -6.04 44.49 1.74
N CYS A 542 -5.48 44.23 2.92
CA CYS A 542 -4.17 44.72 3.31
C CYS A 542 -3.12 43.61 3.28
N SER A 543 -1.94 43.92 2.75
CA SER A 543 -0.83 42.96 2.68
C SER A 543 -0.21 42.66 4.06
N HIS A 544 -0.32 43.62 5.00
CA HIS A 544 0.27 43.52 6.33
C HIS A 544 -0.65 44.06 7.42
N ILE A 545 -0.47 43.63 8.67
CA ILE A 545 -1.30 44.01 9.81
C ILE A 545 -1.22 45.54 10.11
N ASN A 546 -0.04 46.15 9.94
CA ASN A 546 0.17 47.58 10.15
C ASN A 546 -0.74 48.41 9.23
N ILE A 547 -0.80 48.03 7.95
CA ILE A 547 -1.66 48.72 6.95
C ILE A 547 -3.13 48.49 7.30
N ALA A 548 -3.48 47.28 7.78
CA ALA A 548 -4.85 46.98 8.19
C ALA A 548 -5.28 47.79 9.43
N LEU A 549 -4.40 47.98 10.41
CA LEU A 549 -4.64 48.79 11.59
C LEU A 549 -4.78 50.29 11.23
N GLU A 550 -3.92 50.81 10.33
CA GLU A 550 -4.07 52.19 9.83
C GLU A 550 -5.41 52.38 9.07
N ARG A 551 -5.77 51.40 8.23
CA ARG A 551 -7.07 51.42 7.54
C ARG A 551 -8.24 51.39 8.53
N ALA A 552 -8.17 50.50 9.54
CA ALA A 552 -9.20 50.38 10.58
C ALA A 552 -9.32 51.68 11.38
N LYS A 553 -8.21 52.34 11.71
CA LYS A 553 -8.22 53.64 12.43
C LYS A 553 -8.95 54.69 11.63
N LYS A 554 -8.71 54.80 10.31
CA LYS A 554 -9.43 55.76 9.45
C LYS A 554 -10.94 55.49 9.46
N ILE A 555 -11.37 54.22 9.35
CA ILE A 555 -12.80 53.86 9.37
C ILE A 555 -13.44 54.15 10.72
N VAL A 556 -12.70 54.05 11.83
CA VAL A 556 -13.25 54.38 13.17
C VAL A 556 -13.38 55.88 13.38
N GLU A 557 -12.52 56.69 12.76
CA GLU A 557 -12.51 58.14 12.82
C GLU A 557 -13.55 58.79 11.87
N GLU A 558 -13.93 58.12 10.79
CA GLU A 558 -15.07 58.47 9.90
C GLU A 558 -16.42 58.13 10.58
#